data_12f6a50fbf56e634b6675705fbb3d815
#
_entry.id   12f6a50fbf56e634b6675705fbb3d815
#
_cell.length_a   1.000
_cell.length_b   1.000
_cell.length_c   1.000
_cell.angle_alpha   90.00
_cell.angle_beta   90.00
_cell.angle_gamma   90.00
#
_symmetry.space_group_name_H-M   'P 1'
#
loop_
_entity.id
_entity.type
_entity.pdbx_description
1 polymer ?
#
loop_
_entity_poly.entity_id
_entity_poly.type
_entity_poly.pdbx_seq_one_letter_code
_entity_poly.pdbx_strand_id
1 'polypeptide(L)'
;QMCIRDRHTGGIGYACLLKVREDKNGQMVTGFQETPSGQTLLFLPFPGGHLKFFIVYDEISRLYWMASNQSFDSMRTISSLPETSRYGLPNNERHRLQLLFSKNCVDWCMAGMIACQGNELYSRNYPSLCIVGEDMHVVCRAADDHTKDPQYSDCITYYKIKRFRMLIY
;
A
#
# COMPACT_ATOMS: atom_id res chain seq x y z
N GLN A 1 11.96 17.78 -2.30
CA GLN A 1 11.41 16.96 -3.38
C GLN A 1 10.43 15.96 -2.76
N MET A 2 9.24 15.87 -3.32
CA MET A 2 8.20 14.95 -2.88
C MET A 2 7.83 14.02 -4.04
N CYS A 3 7.69 12.74 -3.77
CA CYS A 3 7.13 11.79 -4.73
C CYS A 3 5.68 11.50 -4.37
N ILE A 4 4.77 11.64 -5.33
CA ILE A 4 3.37 11.26 -5.19
C ILE A 4 3.19 9.93 -5.90
N ARG A 5 2.59 8.98 -5.21
CA ARG A 5 2.13 7.73 -5.79
C ARG A 5 0.63 7.66 -5.74
N ASP A 6 0.03 7.25 -6.82
CA ASP A 6 -1.38 6.97 -6.91
C ASP A 6 -1.61 5.60 -7.53
N ARG A 7 -2.73 5.00 -7.18
CA ARG A 7 -3.12 3.70 -7.69
C ARG A 7 -3.62 3.79 -9.13
N HIS A 8 -3.33 2.78 -9.91
CA HIS A 8 -3.91 2.63 -11.22
C HIS A 8 -5.31 2.02 -11.14
N THR A 9 -6.28 2.59 -11.84
CA THR A 9 -7.69 2.17 -11.79
C THR A 9 -7.99 0.88 -12.56
N GLY A 10 -7.06 0.39 -13.36
CA GLY A 10 -7.23 -0.81 -14.18
C GLY A 10 -7.07 -2.15 -13.46
N GLY A 11 -6.85 -2.15 -12.14
CA GLY A 11 -6.71 -3.38 -11.36
C GLY A 11 -5.45 -4.20 -11.62
N ILE A 12 -4.43 -3.63 -12.24
CA ILE A 12 -3.24 -4.35 -12.73
C ILE A 12 -2.01 -4.27 -11.81
N GLY A 13 -2.16 -3.78 -10.59
CA GLY A 13 -1.07 -3.77 -9.61
C GLY A 13 0.04 -2.75 -9.86
N TYR A 14 -0.22 -1.70 -10.62
CA TYR A 14 0.71 -0.61 -10.87
C TYR A 14 0.31 0.65 -10.10
N ALA A 15 1.31 1.46 -9.76
CA ALA A 15 1.11 2.82 -9.26
C ALA A 15 1.79 3.84 -10.17
N CYS A 16 1.22 5.04 -10.23
CA CYS A 16 1.87 6.19 -10.87
C CYS A 16 2.91 6.79 -9.93
N LEU A 17 4.07 7.14 -10.48
CA LEU A 17 5.12 7.87 -9.76
C LEU A 17 5.21 9.29 -10.32
N LEU A 18 4.85 10.27 -9.50
CA LEU A 18 4.94 11.68 -9.82
C LEU A 18 5.97 12.34 -8.91
N LYS A 19 6.71 13.28 -9.48
CA LYS A 19 7.69 14.11 -8.79
C LYS A 19 7.09 15.50 -8.55
N VAL A 20 7.12 15.94 -7.30
CA VAL A 20 6.72 17.30 -6.94
C VAL A 20 7.96 18.07 -6.52
N ARG A 21 8.11 19.26 -7.05
CA ARG A 21 9.21 20.19 -6.74
C ARG A 21 8.67 21.60 -6.62
N GLU A 22 9.29 22.39 -5.79
CA GLU A 22 9.07 23.82 -5.72
C GLU A 22 9.85 24.49 -6.84
N ASP A 23 9.21 25.38 -7.58
CA ASP A 23 9.84 26.20 -8.62
C ASP A 23 10.52 27.44 -7.99
N LYS A 24 11.12 28.27 -8.85
CA LYS A 24 11.82 29.51 -8.43
C LYS A 24 10.90 30.55 -7.82
N ASN A 25 9.61 30.43 -8.00
CA ASN A 25 8.58 31.34 -7.49
C ASN A 25 7.89 30.81 -6.22
N GLY A 26 8.35 29.68 -5.67
CA GLY A 26 7.74 29.04 -4.52
C GLY A 26 6.49 28.21 -4.85
N GLN A 27 6.20 27.98 -6.13
CA GLN A 27 5.04 27.18 -6.55
C GLN A 27 5.37 25.71 -6.67
N MET A 28 4.45 24.86 -6.20
CA MET A 28 4.60 23.40 -6.32
C MET A 28 4.25 22.94 -7.73
N VAL A 29 5.23 22.40 -8.43
CA VAL A 29 5.07 21.88 -9.79
C VAL A 29 5.16 20.36 -9.77
N THR A 30 4.15 19.71 -10.33
CA THR A 30 4.08 18.25 -10.48
C THR A 30 4.53 17.87 -11.90
N GLY A 31 5.42 16.90 -11.97
CA GLY A 31 5.91 16.33 -13.24
C GLY A 31 6.10 14.82 -13.13
N PHE A 32 6.44 14.21 -14.24
CA PHE A 32 6.80 12.79 -14.23
C PHE A 32 8.19 12.58 -13.62
N GLN A 33 8.39 11.42 -13.00
CA GLN A 33 9.72 10.98 -12.62
C GLN A 33 10.46 10.50 -13.86
N GLU A 34 11.70 10.92 -13.99
CA GLU A 34 12.59 10.49 -15.07
C GLU A 34 13.75 9.66 -14.54
N THR A 35 14.18 8.69 -15.34
CA THR A 35 15.43 7.97 -15.11
C THR A 35 16.63 8.84 -15.42
N PRO A 36 17.86 8.48 -14.99
CA PRO A 36 19.08 9.17 -15.41
C PRO A 36 19.28 9.21 -16.93
N SER A 37 18.71 8.27 -17.69
CA SER A 37 18.72 8.24 -19.16
C SER A 37 17.62 9.09 -19.81
N GLY A 38 16.81 9.81 -19.04
CA GLY A 38 15.76 10.69 -19.53
C GLY A 38 14.43 9.99 -19.89
N GLN A 39 14.28 8.71 -19.52
CA GLN A 39 13.02 8.00 -19.75
C GLN A 39 12.01 8.28 -18.63
N THR A 40 10.76 8.46 -19.00
CA THR A 40 9.68 8.67 -18.03
C THR A 40 9.31 7.39 -17.31
N LEU A 41 9.31 7.45 -15.98
CA LEU A 41 8.81 6.39 -15.09
C LEU A 41 7.40 6.77 -14.62
N LEU A 42 6.40 6.47 -15.42
CA LEU A 42 5.02 6.78 -15.05
C LEU A 42 4.39 5.65 -14.20
N PHE A 43 4.50 4.42 -14.69
CA PHE A 43 3.93 3.26 -14.03
C PHE A 43 5.00 2.33 -13.50
N LEU A 44 4.87 1.95 -12.24
CA LEU A 44 5.75 1.00 -11.57
C LEU A 44 4.93 -0.13 -10.96
N PRO A 45 5.41 -1.38 -11.02
CA PRO A 45 4.85 -2.45 -10.21
C PRO A 45 4.79 -1.99 -8.74
N PHE A 46 3.68 -2.26 -8.08
CA PHE A 46 3.48 -1.76 -6.73
C PHE A 46 2.92 -2.86 -5.83
N PRO A 47 3.57 -3.15 -4.69
CA PRO A 47 3.04 -4.09 -3.72
C PRO A 47 1.70 -3.61 -3.18
N GLY A 48 0.66 -4.43 -3.31
CA GLY A 48 -0.69 -4.07 -2.90
C GLY A 48 -1.65 -3.75 -4.04
N GLY A 49 -1.19 -3.88 -5.28
CA GLY A 49 -2.04 -3.72 -6.44
C GLY A 49 -2.68 -2.33 -6.51
N HIS A 50 -3.97 -2.27 -6.82
CA HIS A 50 -4.74 -1.03 -6.94
C HIS A 50 -5.36 -0.54 -5.62
N LEU A 51 -5.10 -1.21 -4.50
CA LEU A 51 -5.69 -0.86 -3.21
C LEU A 51 -4.99 0.34 -2.56
N LYS A 52 -5.68 0.98 -1.64
CA LYS A 52 -5.11 2.10 -0.88
C LYS A 52 -3.92 1.64 -0.04
N PHE A 53 -2.92 2.49 0.00
CA PHE A 53 -1.72 2.32 0.80
C PHE A 53 -1.43 3.61 1.58
N PHE A 54 -0.54 3.51 2.55
CA PHE A 54 -0.02 4.66 3.28
C PHE A 54 1.49 4.55 3.42
N ILE A 55 2.20 5.64 3.17
CA ILE A 55 3.66 5.73 3.28
C ILE A 55 4.02 6.80 4.29
N VAL A 56 4.97 6.47 5.17
CA VAL A 56 5.58 7.40 6.12
C VAL A 56 7.11 7.31 6.02
N TYR A 57 7.79 8.44 6.11
CA TYR A 57 9.25 8.46 6.20
C TYR A 57 9.69 8.43 7.66
N ASP A 58 10.66 7.59 7.98
CA ASP A 58 11.28 7.48 9.29
C ASP A 58 12.69 8.09 9.26
N GLU A 59 12.86 9.20 9.95
CA GLU A 59 14.13 9.93 10.00
C GLU A 59 15.28 9.13 10.66
N ILE A 60 14.95 8.22 11.58
CA ILE A 60 15.95 7.43 12.31
C ILE A 60 16.54 6.36 11.39
N SER A 61 15.71 5.56 10.76
CA SER A 61 16.16 4.51 9.82
C SER A 61 16.49 5.05 8.44
N ARG A 62 16.06 6.28 8.12
CA ARG A 62 16.14 6.91 6.80
C ARG A 62 15.45 6.08 5.71
N LEU A 63 14.36 5.44 6.07
CA LEU A 63 13.56 4.59 5.19
C LEU A 63 12.12 5.08 5.11
N TYR A 64 11.54 4.83 3.96
CA TYR A 64 10.09 4.90 3.78
C TYR A 64 9.47 3.59 4.23
N TRP A 65 8.42 3.69 5.03
CA TRP A 65 7.62 2.57 5.50
C TRP A 65 6.24 2.63 4.90
N MET A 66 5.75 1.52 4.40
CA MET A 66 4.47 1.44 3.74
C MET A 66 3.63 0.31 4.30
N ALA A 67 2.36 0.60 4.57
CA ALA A 67 1.34 -0.42 4.73
C ALA A 67 0.48 -0.49 3.48
N SER A 68 0.27 -1.70 2.97
CA SER A 68 -0.58 -1.98 1.82
C SER A 68 -1.16 -3.39 1.91
N ASN A 69 -2.22 -3.65 1.15
CA ASN A 69 -2.71 -5.01 1.03
C ASN A 69 -1.76 -5.84 0.16
N GLN A 70 -1.69 -7.13 0.44
CA GLN A 70 -0.94 -8.07 -0.37
C GLN A 70 -1.87 -8.77 -1.36
N SER A 71 -1.62 -8.58 -2.65
CA SER A 71 -2.23 -9.40 -3.69
C SER A 71 -1.47 -10.72 -3.79
N PHE A 72 -2.17 -11.81 -3.63
CA PHE A 72 -1.59 -13.16 -3.64
C PHE A 72 -2.01 -13.95 -4.88
N ASP A 73 -3.19 -13.69 -5.37
CA ASP A 73 -3.85 -14.50 -6.39
C ASP A 73 -4.29 -13.66 -7.60
N SER A 74 -3.52 -12.64 -7.93
CA SER A 74 -3.84 -11.69 -9.00
C SER A 74 -3.73 -12.29 -10.41
N MET A 75 -3.14 -13.48 -10.54
CA MET A 75 -3.00 -14.18 -11.82
C MET A 75 -4.22 -15.01 -12.21
N ARG A 76 -5.20 -15.14 -11.33
CA ARG A 76 -6.46 -15.83 -11.67
C ARG A 76 -7.25 -15.05 -12.71
N THR A 77 -7.92 -15.78 -13.57
CA THR A 77 -8.90 -15.17 -14.50
C THR A 77 -10.17 -14.78 -13.75
N ILE A 78 -10.82 -13.71 -14.18
CA ILE A 78 -12.06 -13.23 -13.59
C ILE A 78 -13.13 -14.35 -13.55
N SER A 79 -13.22 -15.14 -14.61
CA SER A 79 -14.16 -16.25 -14.71
C SER A 79 -13.93 -17.39 -13.71
N SER A 80 -12.76 -17.45 -13.08
CA SER A 80 -12.45 -18.46 -12.06
C SER A 80 -12.76 -18.00 -10.63
N LEU A 81 -13.16 -16.74 -10.46
CA LEU A 81 -13.55 -16.17 -9.16
C LEU A 81 -15.04 -16.41 -8.90
N PRO A 82 -15.45 -16.69 -7.65
CA PRO A 82 -16.86 -16.64 -7.27
C PRO A 82 -17.46 -15.26 -7.59
N GLU A 83 -18.69 -15.21 -8.06
CA GLU A 83 -19.37 -13.94 -8.44
C GLU A 83 -19.36 -12.88 -7.34
N THR A 84 -19.42 -13.30 -6.08
CA THR A 84 -19.45 -12.42 -4.92
C THR A 84 -18.07 -12.04 -4.39
N SER A 85 -16.99 -12.64 -4.95
CA SER A 85 -15.63 -12.43 -4.48
C SER A 85 -14.98 -11.30 -5.26
N ARG A 86 -14.34 -10.38 -4.53
CA ARG A 86 -13.43 -9.37 -5.08
C ARG A 86 -14.01 -8.48 -6.19
N TYR A 87 -15.34 -8.43 -6.35
CA TYR A 87 -16.00 -7.68 -7.45
C TYR A 87 -15.46 -8.00 -8.84
N GLY A 88 -15.13 -9.25 -9.10
CA GLY A 88 -14.55 -9.68 -10.36
C GLY A 88 -13.13 -9.15 -10.62
N LEU A 89 -12.43 -8.66 -9.63
CA LEU A 89 -11.06 -8.18 -9.74
C LEU A 89 -10.09 -9.09 -8.98
N PRO A 90 -9.27 -9.90 -9.65
CA PRO A 90 -8.39 -10.87 -9.00
C PRO A 90 -7.46 -10.28 -7.95
N ASN A 91 -6.99 -9.06 -8.15
CA ASN A 91 -6.09 -8.35 -7.23
C ASN A 91 -6.81 -7.49 -6.18
N ASN A 92 -8.14 -7.57 -6.08
CA ASN A 92 -8.91 -6.86 -5.05
C ASN A 92 -8.94 -7.66 -3.72
N GLU A 93 -7.81 -8.17 -3.31
CA GLU A 93 -7.62 -8.95 -2.08
C GLU A 93 -7.38 -8.02 -0.90
N ARG A 94 -8.30 -8.00 0.07
CA ARG A 94 -8.28 -7.07 1.20
C ARG A 94 -7.96 -7.74 2.54
N HIS A 95 -7.83 -9.05 2.57
CA HIS A 95 -7.71 -9.84 3.81
C HIS A 95 -6.27 -9.95 4.35
N ARG A 96 -5.29 -9.46 3.59
CA ARG A 96 -3.88 -9.42 4.03
C ARG A 96 -3.37 -7.99 4.02
N LEU A 97 -2.85 -7.55 5.16
CA LEU A 97 -2.20 -6.25 5.32
C LEU A 97 -0.72 -6.47 5.63
N GLN A 98 0.15 -5.95 4.78
CA GLN A 98 1.60 -6.09 4.90
C GLN A 98 2.27 -4.78 5.25
N LEU A 99 3.46 -4.88 5.85
CA LEU A 99 4.38 -3.79 6.08
C LEU A 99 5.61 -3.98 5.20
N LEU A 100 6.01 -2.91 4.53
CA LEU A 100 7.19 -2.88 3.67
C LEU A 100 8.06 -1.68 4.00
N PHE A 101 9.34 -1.74 3.64
CA PHE A 101 10.26 -0.60 3.71
C PHE A 101 11.00 -0.40 2.39
N SER A 102 11.47 0.82 2.16
CA SER A 102 12.16 1.22 0.94
C SER A 102 13.10 2.40 1.18
N LYS A 103 14.20 2.47 0.45
CA LYS A 103 15.09 3.64 0.41
C LYS A 103 14.62 4.72 -0.56
N ASN A 104 13.88 4.35 -1.59
CA ASN A 104 13.62 5.20 -2.76
C ASN A 104 12.14 5.25 -3.20
N CYS A 105 11.24 4.59 -2.46
CA CYS A 105 9.84 4.40 -2.84
C CYS A 105 9.63 3.67 -4.19
N VAL A 106 10.63 3.02 -4.72
CA VAL A 106 10.57 2.22 -5.96
C VAL A 106 10.74 0.75 -5.62
N ASP A 107 11.85 0.43 -4.98
CA ASP A 107 12.19 -0.92 -4.56
C ASP A 107 11.69 -1.15 -3.14
N TRP A 108 10.80 -2.11 -2.95
CA TRP A 108 10.16 -2.40 -1.68
C TRP A 108 10.59 -3.75 -1.14
N CYS A 109 11.04 -3.77 0.09
CA CYS A 109 11.35 -4.97 0.85
C CYS A 109 10.22 -5.26 1.84
N MET A 110 9.84 -6.52 1.96
CA MET A 110 8.79 -6.92 2.90
C MET A 110 9.35 -6.99 4.32
N ALA A 111 8.81 -6.19 5.24
CA ALA A 111 9.15 -6.26 6.66
C ALA A 111 8.35 -7.35 7.39
N GLY A 112 7.11 -7.57 6.99
CA GLY A 112 6.26 -8.59 7.59
C GLY A 112 4.77 -8.38 7.33
N MET A 113 3.96 -9.28 7.88
CA MET A 113 2.49 -9.17 7.85
C MET A 113 1.99 -8.46 9.10
N ILE A 114 1.20 -7.40 8.91
CA ILE A 114 0.48 -6.72 10.00
C ILE A 114 -0.73 -7.55 10.40
N ALA A 115 -1.47 -8.03 9.40
CA ALA A 115 -2.64 -8.88 9.59
C ALA A 115 -2.83 -9.82 8.40
N CYS A 116 -3.25 -11.04 8.70
CA CYS A 116 -3.62 -12.04 7.69
C CYS A 116 -4.91 -12.73 8.14
N GLN A 117 -5.97 -12.52 7.40
CA GLN A 117 -7.26 -13.13 7.67
C GLN A 117 -7.43 -14.39 6.79
N GLY A 118 -7.97 -15.46 7.36
CA GLY A 118 -8.19 -16.70 6.62
C GLY A 118 -9.35 -16.66 5.63
N ASN A 119 -10.24 -15.70 5.79
CA ASN A 119 -11.43 -15.54 4.95
C ASN A 119 -11.26 -14.31 4.04
N GLU A 120 -11.49 -14.47 2.74
CA GLU A 120 -11.41 -13.39 1.75
C GLU A 120 -12.48 -12.30 1.93
N LEU A 121 -13.57 -12.61 2.63
CA LEU A 121 -14.62 -11.63 2.96
C LEU A 121 -14.19 -10.70 4.09
N TYR A 122 -13.19 -11.07 4.88
CA TYR A 122 -12.63 -10.19 5.90
C TYR A 122 -11.67 -9.21 5.26
N SER A 123 -11.64 -8.01 5.79
CA SER A 123 -10.74 -7.00 5.23
C SER A 123 -9.97 -6.25 6.30
N ARG A 124 -8.76 -5.84 5.89
CA ARG A 124 -7.89 -4.89 6.58
C ARG A 124 -7.36 -3.95 5.52
N ASN A 125 -8.04 -2.84 5.32
CA ASN A 125 -7.77 -1.94 4.20
C ASN A 125 -7.72 -0.47 4.63
N TYR A 126 -7.33 0.41 3.72
CA TYR A 126 -7.17 1.84 4.00
C TYR A 126 -6.30 2.11 5.23
N PRO A 127 -5.07 1.58 5.26
CA PRO A 127 -4.20 1.75 6.41
C PRO A 127 -3.78 3.20 6.59
N SER A 128 -3.49 3.57 7.83
CA SER A 128 -2.78 4.79 8.22
C SER A 128 -1.70 4.42 9.21
N LEU A 129 -0.51 4.99 9.06
CA LEU A 129 0.67 4.73 9.88
C LEU A 129 1.05 5.95 10.68
N CYS A 130 1.47 5.74 11.93
CA CYS A 130 2.06 6.76 12.77
C CYS A 130 3.24 6.16 13.55
N ILE A 131 4.37 6.85 13.57
CA ILE A 131 5.56 6.44 14.33
C ILE A 131 5.57 7.20 15.65
N VAL A 132 5.64 6.46 16.76
CA VAL A 132 5.74 7.02 18.11
C VAL A 132 6.91 6.35 18.83
N GLY A 133 8.01 7.07 18.96
CA GLY A 133 9.25 6.55 19.53
C GLY A 133 9.82 5.39 18.73
N GLU A 134 9.88 4.22 19.33
CA GLU A 134 10.38 2.99 18.68
C GLU A 134 9.29 2.14 18.02
N ASP A 135 8.04 2.50 18.22
CA ASP A 135 6.90 1.69 17.82
C ASP A 135 6.17 2.33 16.63
N MET A 136 5.61 1.49 15.79
CA MET A 136 4.71 1.92 14.71
C MET A 136 3.29 1.53 15.07
N HIS A 137 2.40 2.51 14.93
CA HIS A 137 0.97 2.36 15.15
C HIS A 137 0.26 2.33 13.80
N VAL A 138 -0.62 1.37 13.63
CA VAL A 138 -1.37 1.17 12.40
C VAL A 138 -2.85 1.14 12.73
N VAL A 139 -3.62 1.95 12.03
CA VAL A 139 -5.08 1.85 12.04
C VAL A 139 -5.56 1.54 10.63
N CYS A 140 -6.58 0.72 10.51
CA CYS A 140 -7.17 0.43 9.21
C CYS A 140 -8.68 0.15 9.33
N ARG A 141 -9.38 0.36 8.23
CA ARG A 141 -10.75 -0.10 8.10
C ARG A 141 -10.75 -1.63 8.04
N ALA A 142 -11.75 -2.22 8.67
CA ALA A 142 -11.86 -3.67 8.77
C ALA A 142 -13.28 -4.15 8.52
N ALA A 143 -13.39 -5.33 7.96
CA ALA A 143 -14.59 -6.11 7.86
C ALA A 143 -14.32 -7.49 8.46
N ASP A 144 -15.22 -7.97 9.26
CA ASP A 144 -15.19 -9.28 9.91
C ASP A 144 -16.50 -10.03 9.67
N ASP A 145 -16.91 -10.92 10.56
CA ASP A 145 -18.07 -11.82 10.41
C ASP A 145 -19.41 -11.15 10.11
N HIS A 146 -19.55 -9.88 10.45
CA HIS A 146 -20.81 -9.17 10.33
C HIS A 146 -21.02 -8.53 8.95
N THR A 147 -19.99 -8.49 8.12
CA THR A 147 -20.08 -7.90 6.79
C THR A 147 -20.12 -8.95 5.71
N LYS A 148 -21.01 -8.73 4.73
CA LYS A 148 -21.13 -9.60 3.55
C LYS A 148 -20.11 -9.25 2.45
N ASP A 149 -19.40 -8.16 2.62
CA ASP A 149 -18.59 -7.55 1.58
C ASP A 149 -17.33 -6.93 2.18
N PRO A 150 -16.13 -7.35 1.75
CA PRO A 150 -14.86 -6.83 2.27
C PRO A 150 -14.64 -5.34 1.96
N GLN A 151 -15.40 -4.75 1.05
CA GLN A 151 -15.30 -3.31 0.75
C GLN A 151 -16.08 -2.45 1.75
N TYR A 152 -17.21 -2.95 2.27
CA TYR A 152 -18.03 -2.26 3.25
C TYR A 152 -17.57 -2.63 4.66
N SER A 153 -16.49 -1.98 5.08
CA SER A 153 -15.94 -2.18 6.42
C SER A 153 -16.85 -1.54 7.46
N ASP A 154 -17.10 -2.25 8.53
CA ASP A 154 -17.98 -1.87 9.64
C ASP A 154 -17.23 -1.53 10.93
N CYS A 155 -15.93 -1.76 10.95
CA CYS A 155 -15.10 -1.45 12.11
C CYS A 155 -13.73 -0.86 11.73
N ILE A 156 -13.03 -0.40 12.74
CA ILE A 156 -11.63 0.06 12.66
C ILE A 156 -10.80 -0.84 13.55
N THR A 157 -9.70 -1.35 13.03
CA THR A 157 -8.74 -2.13 13.79
C THR A 157 -7.46 -1.35 14.01
N TYR A 158 -6.82 -1.63 15.14
CA TYR A 158 -5.57 -1.04 15.55
C TYR A 158 -4.52 -2.12 15.80
N TYR A 159 -3.29 -1.87 15.34
CA TYR A 159 -2.13 -2.69 15.56
C TYR A 159 -0.97 -1.85 16.07
N LYS A 160 -0.20 -2.39 17.00
CA LYS A 160 1.03 -1.80 17.48
C LYS A 160 2.20 -2.73 17.14
N ILE A 161 3.11 -2.26 16.30
CA ILE A 161 4.32 -2.98 15.92
C ILE A 161 5.45 -2.44 16.76
N LYS A 162 5.82 -3.20 17.79
CA LYS A 162 6.88 -2.80 18.72
C LYS A 162 8.23 -2.89 18.04
N ARG A 163 9.07 -1.86 18.24
CA ARG A 163 10.44 -1.79 17.72
C ARG A 163 10.52 -2.12 16.23
N PHE A 164 9.63 -1.55 15.43
CA PHE A 164 9.46 -1.89 14.01
C PHE A 164 10.74 -1.79 13.19
N ARG A 165 11.73 -0.97 13.61
CA ARG A 165 13.03 -0.84 12.94
C ARG A 165 13.86 -2.11 12.99
N MET A 166 13.57 -3.01 13.94
CA MET A 166 14.23 -4.33 14.02
C MET A 166 13.81 -5.30 12.90
N LEU A 167 12.81 -4.91 12.10
CA LEU A 167 12.37 -5.70 10.93
C LEU A 167 13.19 -5.40 9.68
N ILE A 168 14.17 -4.49 9.75
CA ILE A 168 15.10 -4.19 8.66
C ILE A 168 16.17 -5.29 8.60
N TYR A 169 16.44 -5.82 7.43
CA TYR A 169 17.47 -6.85 7.18
C TYR A 169 18.35 -6.51 5.99
#